data_6dda819f1baf5c4f115e9c50179bd7f3
#
_entry.id   6dda819f1baf5c4f115e9c50179bd7f3
#
_cell.length_a   1.000
_cell.length_b   1.000
_cell.length_c   1.000
_cell.angle_alpha   90.00
_cell.angle_beta   90.00
_cell.angle_gamma   90.00
#
_symmetry.space_group_name_H-M   'P 1'
#
loop_
_entity.id
_entity.type
_entity.pdbx_description
1 polymer ?
#
loop_
_entity_poly.entity_id
_entity_poly.type
_entity_poly.pdbx_seq_one_letter_code
_entity_poly.pdbx_strand_id
1 'polypeptide(L)'
;MEVDCENCAGCCVDWRALADVPDHERRGPQAPIDDTYNLVPLTRDDVRAFLDAGLGDALTPRLWAADPDSPSVAVDGREVAAIREKPAFFVGIRKPPKPVAPFDTEGAWLPTCAFLDPETLQCRIHDDPEYPEECAEYPGHNLALGVETECERVEEHVGGDRLLDDEPPAEQSSLLFGPQAVGQKVFAYPDPGDLPAGLVDRLAVGDLTDEDRARFVAVAAASAPGTTAVEPTKREQAYETVLDTDSWVGRAIEEWTDRVGEDAPDPGLGEAVEDSRGAPGTPGWD
;
A
#
# COMPACT_ATOMS: atom_id res chain seq x y z
N MET A 1 -4.51 19.63 -12.85
CA MET A 1 -5.18 18.40 -12.34
C MET A 1 -6.05 18.82 -11.16
N GLU A 2 -7.32 18.49 -11.20
CA GLU A 2 -8.28 18.73 -10.13
C GLU A 2 -9.15 17.47 -9.97
N VAL A 3 -9.34 17.01 -8.74
CA VAL A 3 -10.08 15.78 -8.44
C VAL A 3 -11.10 16.02 -7.32
N ASP A 4 -12.26 15.40 -7.43
CA ASP A 4 -13.26 15.35 -6.37
C ASP A 4 -13.16 13.99 -5.66
N CYS A 5 -12.62 14.00 -4.43
CA CYS A 5 -12.49 12.83 -3.58
C CYS A 5 -13.64 12.67 -2.57
N GLU A 6 -14.61 13.58 -2.54
CA GLU A 6 -15.73 13.52 -1.59
C GLU A 6 -16.55 12.24 -1.79
N ASN A 7 -16.74 11.47 -0.71
CA ASN A 7 -17.43 10.16 -0.70
C ASN A 7 -16.91 9.12 -1.71
N CYS A 8 -15.69 9.30 -2.24
CA CYS A 8 -15.14 8.40 -3.25
C CYS A 8 -14.29 7.28 -2.64
N ALA A 9 -13.11 7.61 -2.12
CA ALA A 9 -12.12 6.65 -1.58
C ALA A 9 -11.71 5.50 -2.53
N GLY A 10 -12.00 5.57 -3.84
CA GLY A 10 -11.73 4.48 -4.81
C GLY A 10 -10.29 4.00 -4.82
N CYS A 11 -9.31 4.91 -4.72
CA CYS A 11 -7.90 4.56 -4.64
C CYS A 11 -7.51 3.91 -3.30
N CYS A 12 -8.28 4.13 -2.23
CA CYS A 12 -8.00 3.64 -0.88
C CYS A 12 -8.68 2.30 -0.56
N VAL A 13 -9.80 1.99 -1.22
CA VAL A 13 -10.66 0.83 -0.95
C VAL A 13 -10.55 -0.19 -2.08
N ASP A 14 -10.62 -1.47 -1.76
CA ASP A 14 -10.90 -2.51 -2.75
C ASP A 14 -12.40 -2.61 -2.99
N TRP A 15 -12.89 -1.86 -3.94
CA TRP A 15 -14.31 -1.78 -4.27
C TRP A 15 -14.76 -2.77 -5.35
N ARG A 16 -13.87 -3.67 -5.82
CA ARG A 16 -14.19 -4.73 -6.80
C ARG A 16 -15.38 -5.61 -6.39
N ALA A 17 -15.64 -5.73 -5.07
CA ALA A 17 -16.80 -6.47 -4.57
C ALA A 17 -18.14 -5.73 -4.72
N LEU A 18 -18.12 -4.41 -4.98
CA LEU A 18 -19.31 -3.58 -5.10
C LEU A 18 -19.79 -3.41 -6.55
N ALA A 19 -18.92 -3.64 -7.52
CA ALA A 19 -19.23 -3.51 -8.94
C ALA A 19 -18.45 -4.56 -9.75
N ASP A 20 -18.95 -4.89 -10.96
CA ASP A 20 -18.23 -5.78 -11.89
C ASP A 20 -17.11 -5.01 -12.57
N VAL A 21 -15.98 -4.89 -11.86
CA VAL A 21 -14.82 -4.09 -12.28
C VAL A 21 -13.75 -5.01 -12.82
N PRO A 22 -13.30 -4.84 -14.07
CA PRO A 22 -12.17 -5.58 -14.58
C PRO A 22 -10.88 -5.22 -13.83
N ASP A 23 -9.93 -6.15 -13.77
CA ASP A 23 -8.59 -5.86 -13.25
C ASP A 23 -7.94 -4.70 -14.03
N HIS A 24 -7.09 -3.94 -13.33
CA HIS A 24 -6.25 -2.94 -13.99
C HIS A 24 -5.42 -3.54 -15.12
N GLU A 25 -5.26 -2.79 -16.20
CA GLU A 25 -4.27 -3.12 -17.21
C GLU A 25 -2.87 -3.10 -16.59
N ARG A 26 -2.19 -4.25 -16.64
CA ARG A 26 -0.85 -4.37 -16.06
C ARG A 26 0.18 -3.72 -16.98
N ARG A 27 1.00 -2.85 -16.42
CA ARG A 27 2.10 -2.18 -17.15
C ARG A 27 3.31 -3.08 -17.41
N GLY A 28 3.32 -4.29 -16.88
CA GLY A 28 4.43 -5.23 -17.00
C GLY A 28 3.97 -6.68 -16.99
N PRO A 29 4.83 -7.63 -17.37
CA PRO A 29 4.49 -9.03 -17.47
C PRO A 29 4.29 -9.70 -16.11
N GLN A 30 4.85 -9.13 -15.02
CA GLN A 30 4.81 -9.72 -13.70
C GLN A 30 3.46 -9.46 -13.01
N ALA A 31 2.87 -10.53 -12.45
CA ALA A 31 1.70 -10.42 -11.59
C ALA A 31 2.12 -10.30 -10.12
N PRO A 32 1.45 -9.46 -9.30
CA PRO A 32 1.65 -9.51 -7.86
C PRO A 32 1.29 -10.90 -7.33
N ILE A 33 1.97 -11.33 -6.28
CA ILE A 33 1.70 -12.62 -5.62
C ILE A 33 0.47 -12.51 -4.72
N ASP A 34 0.31 -11.36 -4.07
CA ASP A 34 -0.87 -11.01 -3.27
C ASP A 34 -2.01 -10.45 -4.16
N ASP A 35 -3.23 -10.41 -3.65
CA ASP A 35 -4.41 -9.83 -4.31
C ASP A 35 -4.80 -8.46 -3.76
N THR A 36 -3.89 -7.74 -3.12
CA THR A 36 -4.20 -6.41 -2.59
C THR A 36 -4.45 -5.42 -3.72
N TYR A 37 -5.65 -4.89 -3.81
CA TYR A 37 -6.03 -3.89 -4.80
C TYR A 37 -5.39 -2.54 -4.51
N ASN A 38 -4.89 -1.84 -5.54
CA ASN A 38 -4.31 -0.49 -5.41
C ASN A 38 -3.35 -0.32 -4.23
N LEU A 39 -2.38 -1.25 -4.06
CA LEU A 39 -1.33 -1.05 -3.08
C LEU A 39 -0.46 0.15 -3.51
N VAL A 40 -0.47 1.22 -2.73
CA VAL A 40 0.39 2.39 -2.96
C VAL A 40 1.86 2.01 -2.74
N PRO A 41 2.74 2.17 -3.75
CA PRO A 41 4.15 1.88 -3.60
C PRO A 41 4.88 3.05 -2.93
N LEU A 42 5.41 2.83 -1.75
CA LEU A 42 6.13 3.83 -0.96
C LEU A 42 7.58 4.00 -1.45
N THR A 43 8.05 5.23 -1.41
CA THR A 43 9.47 5.51 -1.56
C THR A 43 10.22 5.11 -0.27
N ARG A 44 11.56 4.98 -0.38
CA ARG A 44 12.41 4.76 0.82
C ARG A 44 12.22 5.85 1.86
N ASP A 45 12.03 7.08 1.43
CA ASP A 45 11.91 8.22 2.35
C ASP A 45 10.52 8.25 2.99
N ASP A 46 9.44 7.84 2.28
CA ASP A 46 8.13 7.57 2.89
C ASP A 46 8.25 6.47 3.96
N VAL A 47 8.89 5.33 3.64
CA VAL A 47 9.08 4.24 4.61
C VAL A 47 9.76 4.76 5.89
N ARG A 48 10.77 5.62 5.77
CA ARG A 48 11.43 6.22 6.93
C ARG A 48 10.53 7.16 7.70
N ALA A 49 9.74 7.99 7.01
CA ALA A 49 8.77 8.87 7.66
C ALA A 49 7.75 8.07 8.50
N PHE A 50 7.24 6.95 7.97
CA PHE A 50 6.40 6.04 8.75
C PHE A 50 7.10 5.46 9.98
N LEU A 51 8.37 5.06 9.86
CA LEU A 51 9.13 4.55 11.01
C LEU A 51 9.38 5.65 12.06
N ASP A 52 9.72 6.85 11.62
CA ASP A 52 9.95 8.01 12.50
C ASP A 52 8.65 8.44 13.21
N ALA A 53 7.49 8.27 12.58
CA ALA A 53 6.17 8.51 13.17
C ALA A 53 5.69 7.36 14.08
N GLY A 54 6.43 6.24 14.18
CA GLY A 54 6.01 5.07 14.97
C GLY A 54 4.83 4.31 14.34
N LEU A 55 4.76 4.25 13.01
CA LEU A 55 3.70 3.61 12.22
C LEU A 55 4.23 2.44 11.37
N GLY A 56 5.33 1.82 11.77
CA GLY A 56 5.97 0.74 11.03
C GLY A 56 5.09 -0.51 10.85
N ASP A 57 4.19 -0.77 11.78
CA ASP A 57 3.20 -1.87 11.75
C ASP A 57 2.07 -1.69 10.72
N ALA A 58 1.93 -0.47 10.16
CA ALA A 58 1.02 -0.19 9.06
C ALA A 58 1.56 -0.62 7.69
N LEU A 59 2.83 -1.05 7.59
CA LEU A 59 3.51 -1.31 6.34
C LEU A 59 3.50 -2.80 5.96
N THR A 60 3.52 -3.09 4.65
CA THR A 60 3.54 -4.45 4.11
C THR A 60 4.35 -4.53 2.81
N PRO A 61 5.09 -5.64 2.56
CA PRO A 61 5.73 -5.85 1.28
C PRO A 61 4.76 -6.37 0.23
N ARG A 62 5.13 -6.14 -1.05
CA ARG A 62 4.55 -6.81 -2.23
C ARG A 62 5.67 -7.39 -3.08
N LEU A 63 5.53 -8.66 -3.43
CA LEU A 63 6.39 -9.36 -4.38
C LEU A 63 5.60 -9.70 -5.66
N TRP A 64 6.32 -10.01 -6.72
CA TRP A 64 5.73 -10.46 -7.99
C TRP A 64 6.17 -11.86 -8.34
N ALA A 65 5.24 -12.62 -8.93
CA ALA A 65 5.60 -13.84 -9.64
C ALA A 65 6.50 -13.48 -10.83
N ALA A 66 7.49 -14.33 -11.09
CA ALA A 66 8.36 -14.12 -12.24
C ALA A 66 7.61 -14.39 -13.55
N ASP A 67 7.83 -13.54 -14.52
CA ASP A 67 7.52 -13.85 -15.92
C ASP A 67 8.62 -14.75 -16.50
N PRO A 68 8.31 -15.74 -17.37
CA PRO A 68 9.28 -16.68 -17.91
C PRO A 68 10.49 -16.05 -18.61
N ASP A 69 10.32 -14.86 -19.17
CA ASP A 69 11.36 -14.14 -19.91
C ASP A 69 12.06 -13.06 -19.07
N SER A 70 11.72 -12.95 -17.78
CA SER A 70 12.25 -11.93 -16.86
C SER A 70 13.21 -12.53 -15.83
N PRO A 71 14.16 -11.73 -15.31
CA PRO A 71 15.04 -12.19 -14.22
C PRO A 71 14.22 -12.65 -13.01
N SER A 72 14.55 -13.84 -12.50
CA SER A 72 13.90 -14.45 -11.36
C SER A 72 14.87 -15.04 -10.36
N VAL A 73 14.38 -15.35 -9.18
CA VAL A 73 15.07 -16.13 -8.16
C VAL A 73 14.06 -17.00 -7.41
N ALA A 74 14.47 -18.19 -7.06
CA ALA A 74 13.62 -19.10 -6.30
C ALA A 74 13.57 -18.71 -4.82
N VAL A 75 12.35 -18.55 -4.29
CA VAL A 75 12.05 -18.40 -2.87
C VAL A 75 10.99 -19.44 -2.52
N ASP A 76 11.26 -20.34 -1.58
CA ASP A 76 10.35 -21.42 -1.21
C ASP A 76 9.89 -22.30 -2.40
N GLY A 77 10.73 -22.46 -3.41
CA GLY A 77 10.41 -23.22 -4.61
C GLY A 77 9.47 -22.50 -5.60
N ARG A 78 9.16 -21.24 -5.37
CA ARG A 78 8.45 -20.36 -6.30
C ARG A 78 9.42 -19.38 -6.94
N GLU A 79 9.30 -19.17 -8.25
CA GLU A 79 10.06 -18.16 -8.97
C GLU A 79 9.43 -16.77 -8.73
N VAL A 80 10.19 -15.88 -8.11
CA VAL A 80 9.79 -14.49 -7.88
C VAL A 80 10.64 -13.54 -8.73
N ALA A 81 10.08 -12.41 -9.13
CA ALA A 81 10.80 -11.40 -9.89
C ALA A 81 12.06 -10.93 -9.15
N ALA A 82 13.15 -10.70 -9.87
CA ALA A 82 14.44 -10.41 -9.26
C ALA A 82 15.19 -9.25 -9.92
N ILE A 83 16.01 -8.57 -9.12
CA ILE A 83 17.02 -7.61 -9.56
C ILE A 83 18.39 -8.16 -9.13
N ARG A 84 19.24 -8.51 -10.09
CA ARG A 84 20.56 -9.09 -9.82
C ARG A 84 20.51 -10.30 -8.87
N GLU A 85 19.65 -11.26 -9.19
CA GLU A 85 19.46 -12.51 -8.42
C GLU A 85 18.93 -12.29 -6.98
N LYS A 86 18.34 -11.12 -6.69
CA LYS A 86 17.74 -10.79 -5.42
C LYS A 86 16.24 -10.57 -5.61
N PRO A 87 15.36 -11.11 -4.74
CA PRO A 87 13.93 -10.86 -4.82
C PRO A 87 13.61 -9.37 -4.88
N ALA A 88 12.90 -8.94 -5.93
CA ALA A 88 12.42 -7.58 -6.07
C ALA A 88 11.09 -7.40 -5.35
N PHE A 89 10.93 -6.28 -4.63
CA PHE A 89 9.69 -6.01 -3.90
C PHE A 89 9.41 -4.49 -3.78
N PHE A 90 8.16 -4.16 -3.53
CA PHE A 90 7.72 -2.86 -3.02
C PHE A 90 7.38 -2.95 -1.54
N VAL A 91 7.29 -1.80 -0.88
CA VAL A 91 6.60 -1.63 0.39
C VAL A 91 5.40 -0.72 0.15
N GLY A 92 4.28 -1.02 0.76
CA GLY A 92 3.07 -0.23 0.72
C GLY A 92 2.34 -0.25 2.05
N ILE A 93 1.17 0.39 2.09
CA ILE A 93 0.33 0.48 3.27
C ILE A 93 -0.61 -0.72 3.32
N ARG A 94 -0.79 -1.32 4.50
CA ARG A 94 -1.74 -2.43 4.72
C ARG A 94 -3.16 -2.01 4.40
N LYS A 95 -3.92 -2.94 3.84
CA LYS A 95 -5.36 -2.80 3.59
C LYS A 95 -6.13 -3.89 4.33
N PRO A 96 -6.35 -3.73 5.64
CA PRO A 96 -7.19 -4.66 6.40
C PRO A 96 -8.66 -4.55 5.98
N PRO A 97 -9.50 -5.55 6.31
CA PRO A 97 -10.93 -5.39 6.18
C PRO A 97 -11.42 -4.29 7.12
N LYS A 98 -12.09 -3.27 6.57
CA LYS A 98 -12.76 -2.22 7.33
C LYS A 98 -14.24 -2.13 6.94
N PRO A 99 -15.14 -1.76 7.88
CA PRO A 99 -16.53 -1.50 7.55
C PRO A 99 -16.65 -0.08 6.96
N VAL A 100 -16.77 0.01 5.65
CA VAL A 100 -16.84 1.28 4.89
C VAL A 100 -18.05 1.30 3.97
N ALA A 101 -18.51 2.48 3.59
CA ALA A 101 -19.64 2.68 2.68
C ALA A 101 -19.26 3.68 1.57
N PRO A 102 -18.29 3.35 0.67
CA PRO A 102 -17.89 4.25 -0.41
C PRO A 102 -19.04 4.40 -1.42
N PHE A 103 -19.05 5.54 -2.13
CA PHE A 103 -19.98 5.80 -3.23
C PHE A 103 -21.47 5.78 -2.81
N ASP A 104 -21.80 6.21 -1.60
CA ASP A 104 -23.15 6.16 -1.03
C ASP A 104 -23.78 4.75 -1.02
N THR A 105 -22.97 3.69 -0.96
CA THR A 105 -23.44 2.31 -0.87
C THR A 105 -23.81 1.92 0.56
N GLU A 106 -24.41 0.74 0.73
CA GLU A 106 -24.56 0.13 2.06
C GLU A 106 -23.18 -0.25 2.63
N GLY A 107 -23.03 -0.23 3.96
CA GLY A 107 -21.79 -0.63 4.63
C GLY A 107 -21.34 -2.04 4.25
N ALA A 108 -20.06 -2.21 3.98
CA ALA A 108 -19.45 -3.49 3.63
C ALA A 108 -18.05 -3.63 4.26
N TRP A 109 -17.67 -4.87 4.61
CA TRP A 109 -16.30 -5.17 5.00
C TRP A 109 -15.44 -5.26 3.73
N LEU A 110 -14.61 -4.23 3.48
CA LEU A 110 -13.76 -4.16 2.30
C LEU A 110 -12.28 -3.98 2.69
N PRO A 111 -11.34 -4.60 1.97
CA PRO A 111 -9.92 -4.28 2.13
C PRO A 111 -9.71 -2.78 1.88
N THR A 112 -9.30 -2.06 2.91
CA THR A 112 -9.27 -0.59 2.92
C THR A 112 -7.94 -0.10 3.48
N CYS A 113 -7.38 0.98 2.90
CA CYS A 113 -6.18 1.62 3.41
C CYS A 113 -6.28 1.84 4.94
N ALA A 114 -5.22 1.45 5.67
CA ALA A 114 -5.20 1.54 7.12
C ALA A 114 -5.47 2.95 7.65
N PHE A 115 -5.17 3.99 6.88
CA PHE A 115 -5.36 5.41 7.26
C PHE A 115 -6.64 6.05 6.73
N LEU A 116 -7.47 5.31 5.99
CA LEU A 116 -8.78 5.84 5.58
C LEU A 116 -9.74 5.79 6.77
N ASP A 117 -10.30 6.92 7.15
CA ASP A 117 -11.39 7.01 8.12
C ASP A 117 -12.65 6.32 7.54
N PRO A 118 -13.23 5.34 8.23
CA PRO A 118 -14.32 4.54 7.68
C PRO A 118 -15.64 5.30 7.54
N GLU A 119 -15.89 6.34 8.32
CA GLU A 119 -17.13 7.11 8.28
C GLU A 119 -17.02 8.31 7.32
N THR A 120 -15.94 9.09 7.42
CA THR A 120 -15.76 10.29 6.60
C THR A 120 -15.15 9.99 5.23
N LEU A 121 -14.57 8.82 5.02
CA LEU A 121 -13.80 8.42 3.83
C LEU A 121 -12.62 9.36 3.52
N GLN A 122 -12.09 10.04 4.54
CA GLN A 122 -10.94 10.94 4.46
C GLN A 122 -9.66 10.26 4.97
N CYS A 123 -8.52 10.74 4.52
CA CYS A 123 -7.23 10.23 4.99
C CYS A 123 -6.84 10.88 6.33
N ARG A 124 -6.60 10.06 7.38
CA ARG A 124 -6.22 10.54 8.71
C ARG A 124 -4.83 11.16 8.77
N ILE A 125 -3.97 10.88 7.80
CA ILE A 125 -2.61 11.41 7.70
C ILE A 125 -2.45 12.37 6.52
N HIS A 126 -3.56 12.91 5.98
CA HIS A 126 -3.48 13.92 4.93
C HIS A 126 -2.72 15.14 5.46
N ASP A 127 -1.75 15.65 4.67
CA ASP A 127 -0.85 16.76 5.02
C ASP A 127 0.17 16.49 6.17
N ASP A 128 0.18 15.30 6.77
CA ASP A 128 1.22 14.92 7.72
C ASP A 128 2.54 14.58 7.00
N PRO A 129 3.70 14.65 7.70
CA PRO A 129 5.00 14.34 7.10
C PRO A 129 5.13 12.92 6.53
N GLU A 130 4.35 11.97 7.02
CA GLU A 130 4.27 10.59 6.55
C GLU A 130 3.22 10.38 5.43
N TYR A 131 2.47 11.42 5.02
CA TYR A 131 1.55 11.30 3.88
C TYR A 131 2.33 10.94 2.61
N PRO A 132 2.07 9.78 1.97
CA PRO A 132 2.92 9.30 0.89
C PRO A 132 2.91 10.23 -0.32
N GLU A 133 4.11 10.44 -0.90
CA GLU A 133 4.27 11.25 -2.11
C GLU A 133 3.38 10.75 -3.27
N GLU A 134 3.27 9.41 -3.43
CA GLU A 134 2.38 8.81 -4.43
C GLU A 134 0.91 9.18 -4.22
N CYS A 135 0.44 9.24 -2.98
CA CYS A 135 -0.93 9.66 -2.67
C CYS A 135 -1.13 11.15 -2.94
N ALA A 136 -0.14 11.98 -2.60
CA ALA A 136 -0.20 13.43 -2.81
C ALA A 136 -0.20 13.83 -4.29
N GLU A 137 0.47 13.05 -5.15
CA GLU A 137 0.57 13.31 -6.58
C GLU A 137 -0.47 12.55 -7.43
N TYR A 138 -1.26 11.65 -6.81
CA TYR A 138 -2.28 10.89 -7.53
C TYR A 138 -3.46 11.80 -7.93
N PRO A 139 -4.05 11.66 -9.13
CA PRO A 139 -3.73 10.74 -10.22
C PRO A 139 -2.70 11.27 -11.25
N GLY A 140 -1.98 12.34 -10.94
CA GLY A 140 -1.07 13.03 -11.87
C GLY A 140 -0.06 12.11 -12.57
N HIS A 141 0.47 11.09 -11.87
CA HIS A 141 1.36 10.10 -12.47
C HIS A 141 0.69 9.28 -13.57
N ASN A 142 -0.54 8.85 -13.34
CA ASN A 142 -1.30 8.08 -14.34
C ASN A 142 -1.58 8.95 -15.56
N LEU A 143 -2.04 10.18 -15.37
CA LEU A 143 -2.29 11.14 -16.45
C LEU A 143 -1.05 11.42 -17.28
N ALA A 144 0.10 11.68 -16.63
CA ALA A 144 1.37 11.91 -17.33
C ALA A 144 1.86 10.71 -18.13
N LEU A 145 1.52 9.50 -17.72
CA LEU A 145 1.88 8.27 -18.41
C LEU A 145 0.82 7.82 -19.43
N GLY A 146 -0.29 8.55 -19.55
CA GLY A 146 -1.42 8.19 -20.42
C GLY A 146 -2.05 6.85 -20.00
N VAL A 147 -2.17 6.62 -18.70
CA VAL A 147 -2.70 5.38 -18.14
C VAL A 147 -3.97 5.72 -17.37
N GLU A 148 -4.98 4.87 -17.50
CA GLU A 148 -6.24 4.96 -16.79
C GLU A 148 -6.06 5.20 -15.29
N THR A 149 -6.81 6.15 -14.76
CA THR A 149 -6.83 6.49 -13.34
C THR A 149 -7.93 5.73 -12.62
N GLU A 150 -7.83 5.62 -11.31
CA GLU A 150 -8.92 5.08 -10.50
C GLU A 150 -10.15 6.00 -10.50
N CYS A 151 -9.96 7.30 -10.69
CA CYS A 151 -11.04 8.25 -10.85
C CYS A 151 -11.91 7.91 -12.06
N GLU A 152 -11.31 7.72 -13.24
CA GLU A 152 -12.00 7.31 -14.47
C GLU A 152 -12.71 5.96 -14.30
N ARG A 153 -12.08 4.99 -13.62
CA ARG A 153 -12.70 3.68 -13.36
C ARG A 153 -13.93 3.79 -12.46
N VAL A 154 -13.87 4.60 -11.40
CA VAL A 154 -15.03 4.85 -10.53
C VAL A 154 -16.15 5.53 -11.32
N GLU A 155 -15.84 6.54 -12.12
CA GLU A 155 -16.82 7.22 -12.98
C GLU A 155 -17.52 6.26 -13.95
N GLU A 156 -16.76 5.38 -14.60
CA GLU A 156 -17.32 4.42 -15.56
C GLU A 156 -18.28 3.43 -14.89
N HIS A 157 -17.97 2.95 -13.68
CA HIS A 157 -18.71 1.83 -13.06
C HIS A 157 -19.74 2.29 -12.02
N VAL A 158 -19.48 3.40 -11.35
CA VAL A 158 -20.31 3.93 -10.27
C VAL A 158 -21.02 5.23 -10.68
N GLY A 159 -20.42 5.98 -11.61
CA GLY A 159 -20.89 7.30 -12.03
C GLY A 159 -20.31 8.42 -11.17
N GLY A 160 -20.76 9.65 -11.44
CA GLY A 160 -20.23 10.86 -10.82
C GLY A 160 -19.21 11.55 -11.72
N ASP A 161 -18.58 12.58 -11.18
CA ASP A 161 -17.56 13.39 -11.84
C ASP A 161 -16.40 13.53 -10.83
N ARG A 162 -15.36 12.73 -10.97
CA ARG A 162 -14.24 12.64 -10.02
C ARG A 162 -12.98 13.30 -10.53
N LEU A 163 -12.71 13.17 -11.83
CA LEU A 163 -11.58 13.80 -12.49
C LEU A 163 -12.05 15.08 -13.17
N LEU A 164 -12.02 16.19 -12.43
CA LEU A 164 -12.54 17.48 -12.89
C LEU A 164 -11.63 18.17 -13.91
N ASP A 165 -10.32 17.86 -13.87
CA ASP A 165 -9.31 18.34 -14.81
C ASP A 165 -8.27 17.22 -15.03
N ASP A 166 -8.15 16.76 -16.28
CA ASP A 166 -7.28 15.66 -16.71
C ASP A 166 -5.91 16.13 -17.24
N GLU A 167 -5.58 17.42 -17.14
CA GLU A 167 -4.24 17.91 -17.49
C GLU A 167 -3.20 17.46 -16.46
N PRO A 168 -2.16 16.67 -16.87
CA PRO A 168 -1.14 16.26 -15.92
C PRO A 168 -0.36 17.47 -15.38
N PRO A 169 0.08 17.43 -14.11
CA PRO A 169 0.89 18.50 -13.54
C PRO A 169 2.17 18.71 -14.35
N ALA A 170 2.60 19.99 -14.49
CA ALA A 170 3.79 20.35 -15.26
C ALA A 170 5.10 19.78 -14.64
N GLU A 171 5.12 19.59 -13.33
CA GLU A 171 6.23 18.99 -12.58
C GLU A 171 5.72 17.78 -11.80
N GLN A 172 6.49 16.69 -11.83
CA GLN A 172 6.20 15.45 -11.14
C GLN A 172 7.48 14.97 -10.48
N SER A 173 7.52 15.00 -9.15
CA SER A 173 8.73 14.78 -8.38
C SER A 173 9.03 13.30 -8.16
N SER A 174 8.02 12.45 -8.02
CA SER A 174 8.17 11.05 -7.57
C SER A 174 8.18 10.02 -8.70
N LEU A 175 8.12 10.42 -9.98
CA LEU A 175 8.23 9.50 -11.11
C LEU A 175 9.66 8.96 -11.25
N LEU A 176 9.89 7.77 -10.72
CA LEU A 176 11.17 7.07 -10.75
C LEU A 176 11.15 5.91 -11.74
N PHE A 177 12.04 5.91 -12.73
CA PHE A 177 12.10 4.87 -13.76
C PHE A 177 13.44 4.11 -13.76
N GLY A 178 13.35 2.82 -14.13
CA GLY A 178 14.53 1.99 -14.38
C GLY A 178 15.50 1.96 -13.20
N PRO A 179 16.81 2.18 -13.43
CA PRO A 179 17.80 2.13 -12.35
C PRO A 179 17.60 3.17 -11.24
N GLN A 180 16.90 4.26 -11.51
CA GLN A 180 16.63 5.30 -10.50
C GLN A 180 15.63 4.82 -9.45
N ALA A 181 14.68 3.97 -9.83
CA ALA A 181 13.71 3.40 -8.91
C ALA A 181 14.33 2.40 -7.92
N VAL A 182 15.45 1.76 -8.30
CA VAL A 182 16.10 0.73 -7.46
C VAL A 182 16.67 1.35 -6.19
N GLY A 183 16.29 0.78 -5.05
CA GLY A 183 16.68 1.26 -3.72
C GLY A 183 15.99 2.56 -3.29
N GLN A 184 15.04 3.05 -4.08
CA GLN A 184 14.20 4.21 -3.74
C GLN A 184 12.71 3.87 -3.69
N LYS A 185 12.20 3.07 -4.61
CA LYS A 185 10.79 2.65 -4.71
C LYS A 185 10.66 1.16 -4.99
N VAL A 186 11.61 0.60 -5.74
CA VAL A 186 11.76 -0.85 -5.97
C VAL A 186 12.97 -1.32 -5.18
N PHE A 187 12.78 -2.25 -4.29
CA PHE A 187 13.83 -2.76 -3.41
C PHE A 187 14.26 -4.17 -3.82
N ALA A 188 15.44 -4.58 -3.39
CA ALA A 188 16.00 -5.92 -3.62
C ALA A 188 16.38 -6.55 -2.29
N TYR A 189 15.76 -7.69 -1.94
CA TYR A 189 16.08 -8.37 -0.69
C TYR A 189 17.49 -9.00 -0.76
N PRO A 190 18.38 -8.73 0.20
CA PRO A 190 19.83 -8.99 0.04
C PRO A 190 20.18 -10.45 -0.23
N ASP A 191 19.59 -11.39 0.51
CA ASP A 191 19.84 -12.83 0.40
C ASP A 191 18.52 -13.61 0.46
N PRO A 192 18.07 -14.22 -0.65
CA PRO A 192 16.86 -15.02 -0.65
C PRO A 192 16.90 -16.22 0.31
N GLY A 193 18.09 -16.70 0.68
CA GLY A 193 18.28 -17.79 1.64
C GLY A 193 17.96 -17.39 3.09
N ASP A 194 17.91 -16.11 3.41
CA ASP A 194 17.53 -15.58 4.73
C ASP A 194 16.00 -15.46 4.91
N LEU A 195 15.22 -15.67 3.84
CA LEU A 195 13.77 -15.61 3.91
C LEU A 195 13.21 -16.87 4.57
N PRO A 196 12.27 -16.74 5.53
CA PRO A 196 11.72 -17.89 6.24
C PRO A 196 10.87 -18.77 5.31
N ALA A 197 10.88 -20.08 5.57
CA ALA A 197 10.04 -21.02 4.84
C ALA A 197 8.55 -20.66 4.94
N GLY A 198 7.80 -20.84 3.85
CA GLY A 198 6.38 -20.54 3.75
C GLY A 198 6.05 -19.04 3.60
N LEU A 199 7.06 -18.16 3.49
CA LEU A 199 6.84 -16.72 3.34
C LEU A 199 5.97 -16.38 2.13
N VAL A 200 6.29 -16.99 0.97
CA VAL A 200 5.57 -16.67 -0.28
C VAL A 200 4.12 -17.17 -0.23
N ASP A 201 3.87 -18.28 0.46
CA ASP A 201 2.51 -18.79 0.67
C ASP A 201 1.72 -17.87 1.61
N ARG A 202 2.32 -17.40 2.71
CA ARG A 202 1.68 -16.40 3.60
C ARG A 202 1.41 -15.09 2.89
N LEU A 203 2.36 -14.60 2.09
CA LEU A 203 2.16 -13.39 1.28
C LEU A 203 0.96 -13.53 0.35
N ALA A 204 0.86 -14.67 -0.35
CA ALA A 204 -0.21 -14.92 -1.33
C ALA A 204 -1.63 -14.89 -0.74
N VAL A 205 -1.75 -15.21 0.56
CA VAL A 205 -3.05 -15.23 1.25
C VAL A 205 -3.22 -14.06 2.23
N GLY A 206 -2.27 -13.12 2.26
CA GLY A 206 -2.32 -11.95 3.13
C GLY A 206 -2.04 -12.22 4.62
N ASP A 207 -1.44 -13.37 4.95
CA ASP A 207 -1.18 -13.85 6.33
C ASP A 207 0.30 -13.70 6.74
N LEU A 208 0.94 -12.60 6.34
CA LEU A 208 2.31 -12.30 6.78
C LEU A 208 2.36 -12.04 8.29
N THR A 209 3.39 -12.58 8.96
CA THR A 209 3.69 -12.24 10.35
C THR A 209 4.32 -10.85 10.46
N ASP A 210 4.40 -10.29 11.67
CA ASP A 210 5.06 -9.00 11.88
C ASP A 210 6.56 -9.09 11.58
N GLU A 211 7.21 -10.23 11.89
CA GLU A 211 8.60 -10.47 11.51
C GLU A 211 8.77 -10.55 9.98
N ASP A 212 7.82 -11.15 9.26
CA ASP A 212 7.86 -11.16 7.79
C ASP A 212 7.83 -9.74 7.24
N ARG A 213 6.89 -8.90 7.71
CA ARG A 213 6.78 -7.49 7.31
C ARG A 213 8.03 -6.70 7.68
N ALA A 214 8.48 -6.81 8.94
CA ALA A 214 9.64 -6.11 9.46
C ALA A 214 10.91 -6.36 8.63
N ARG A 215 11.12 -7.60 8.15
CA ARG A 215 12.26 -7.97 7.29
C ARG A 215 12.33 -7.11 6.02
N PHE A 216 11.21 -6.94 5.33
CA PHE A 216 11.16 -6.18 4.08
C PHE A 216 11.17 -4.67 4.32
N VAL A 217 10.41 -4.18 5.28
CA VAL A 217 10.38 -2.75 5.66
C VAL A 217 11.78 -2.28 6.07
N ALA A 218 12.50 -3.07 6.87
CA ALA A 218 13.87 -2.77 7.26
C ALA A 218 14.85 -2.71 6.07
N VAL A 219 14.71 -3.62 5.10
CA VAL A 219 15.51 -3.59 3.87
C VAL A 219 15.20 -2.32 3.07
N ALA A 220 13.92 -1.95 2.92
CA ALA A 220 13.53 -0.75 2.20
C ALA A 220 14.12 0.52 2.85
N ALA A 221 13.95 0.68 4.18
CA ALA A 221 14.49 1.81 4.94
C ALA A 221 16.01 1.94 4.86
N ALA A 222 16.74 0.82 4.79
CA ALA A 222 18.20 0.76 4.75
C ALA A 222 18.80 0.72 3.33
N SER A 223 17.97 0.70 2.28
CA SER A 223 18.43 0.62 0.89
C SER A 223 19.15 1.90 0.45
N ALA A 224 20.15 1.73 -0.44
CA ALA A 224 20.89 2.84 -1.03
C ALA A 224 20.34 3.15 -2.43
N PRO A 225 19.96 4.42 -2.73
CA PRO A 225 19.38 4.81 -4.00
C PRO A 225 20.22 4.43 -5.22
N GLY A 226 19.57 3.98 -6.28
CA GLY A 226 20.21 3.57 -7.54
C GLY A 226 20.99 2.25 -7.46
N THR A 227 20.88 1.51 -6.36
CA THR A 227 21.63 0.26 -6.13
C THR A 227 20.80 -0.81 -5.44
N THR A 228 21.34 -2.05 -5.37
CA THR A 228 20.78 -3.13 -4.55
C THR A 228 21.52 -3.29 -3.21
N ALA A 229 22.31 -2.28 -2.81
CA ALA A 229 23.02 -2.29 -1.55
C ALA A 229 22.10 -1.90 -0.39
N VAL A 230 22.26 -2.60 0.73
CA VAL A 230 21.54 -2.35 1.97
C VAL A 230 22.56 -2.14 3.08
N GLU A 231 22.39 -1.10 3.88
CA GLU A 231 23.28 -0.79 4.98
C GLU A 231 22.90 -1.67 6.19
N PRO A 232 23.81 -2.58 6.66
CA PRO A 232 23.42 -3.60 7.64
C PRO A 232 22.96 -3.04 8.98
N THR A 233 23.64 -2.02 9.50
CA THR A 233 23.30 -1.44 10.83
C THR A 233 21.95 -0.74 10.79
N LYS A 234 21.65 -0.02 9.69
CA LYS A 234 20.34 0.62 9.52
C LYS A 234 19.23 -0.40 9.34
N ARG A 235 19.50 -1.50 8.63
CA ARG A 235 18.56 -2.60 8.50
C ARG A 235 18.19 -3.20 9.86
N GLU A 236 19.19 -3.49 10.69
CA GLU A 236 18.97 -4.02 12.03
C GLU A 236 18.13 -3.07 12.89
N GLN A 237 18.52 -1.80 12.93
CA GLN A 237 17.77 -0.77 13.67
C GLN A 237 16.32 -0.63 13.18
N ALA A 238 16.10 -0.58 11.86
CA ALA A 238 14.77 -0.49 11.30
C ALA A 238 13.93 -1.74 11.59
N TYR A 239 14.54 -2.93 11.57
CA TYR A 239 13.88 -4.18 11.93
C TYR A 239 13.37 -4.17 13.38
N GLU A 240 14.23 -3.79 14.31
CA GLU A 240 13.85 -3.64 15.72
C GLU A 240 12.75 -2.57 15.88
N THR A 241 12.88 -1.42 15.20
CA THR A 241 11.87 -0.35 15.24
C THR A 241 10.49 -0.85 14.80
N VAL A 242 10.39 -1.62 13.71
CA VAL A 242 9.11 -2.16 13.24
C VAL A 242 8.52 -3.13 14.25
N LEU A 243 9.33 -4.03 14.82
CA LEU A 243 8.84 -5.02 15.78
C LEU A 243 8.42 -4.40 17.12
N ASP A 244 9.07 -3.32 17.52
CA ASP A 244 8.72 -2.59 18.74
C ASP A 244 7.56 -1.60 18.54
N THR A 245 7.07 -1.44 17.29
CA THR A 245 5.95 -0.54 17.00
C THR A 245 4.64 -1.12 17.55
N ASP A 246 3.94 -0.32 18.34
CA ASP A 246 2.58 -0.58 18.86
C ASP A 246 1.72 0.66 18.58
N SER A 247 1.40 0.89 17.30
CA SER A 247 0.63 2.05 16.89
C SER A 247 -0.88 1.84 17.07
N TRP A 248 -1.64 2.93 16.98
CA TRP A 248 -3.10 2.83 16.92
C TRP A 248 -3.56 2.00 15.71
N VAL A 249 -2.82 2.09 14.60
CA VAL A 249 -3.11 1.36 13.35
C VAL A 249 -2.98 -0.15 13.56
N GLY A 250 -1.87 -0.61 14.13
CA GLY A 250 -1.65 -2.02 14.41
C GLY A 250 -2.78 -2.60 15.28
N ARG A 251 -3.09 -1.91 16.39
CA ARG A 251 -4.18 -2.31 17.32
C ARG A 251 -5.56 -2.30 16.66
N ALA A 252 -5.84 -1.34 15.77
CA ALA A 252 -7.10 -1.31 15.04
C ALA A 252 -7.19 -2.44 14.01
N ILE A 253 -6.11 -2.76 13.31
CA ILE A 253 -6.07 -3.88 12.34
C ILE A 253 -6.37 -5.22 13.02
N GLU A 254 -5.81 -5.47 14.20
CA GLU A 254 -6.10 -6.67 14.98
C GLU A 254 -7.60 -6.75 15.31
N GLU A 255 -8.17 -5.66 15.81
CA GLU A 255 -9.59 -5.63 16.18
C GLU A 255 -10.52 -5.80 14.97
N TRP A 256 -10.24 -5.20 13.82
CA TRP A 256 -11.04 -5.42 12.61
C TRP A 256 -10.95 -6.86 12.12
N THR A 257 -9.79 -7.48 12.22
CA THR A 257 -9.60 -8.88 11.84
C THR A 257 -10.45 -9.82 12.70
N ASP A 258 -10.58 -9.51 13.99
CA ASP A 258 -11.45 -10.29 14.91
C ASP A 258 -12.94 -10.05 14.65
N ARG A 259 -13.32 -8.85 14.24
CA ARG A 259 -14.73 -8.46 14.04
C ARG A 259 -15.31 -8.82 12.67
N VAL A 260 -14.46 -8.94 11.65
CA VAL A 260 -14.93 -9.28 10.30
C VAL A 260 -15.66 -10.63 10.29
N GLY A 261 -16.91 -10.62 9.80
CA GLY A 261 -17.76 -11.81 9.77
C GLY A 261 -18.55 -12.09 11.07
N GLU A 262 -18.27 -11.39 12.18
CA GLU A 262 -19.04 -11.45 13.43
C GLU A 262 -20.00 -10.28 13.54
N ASP A 263 -19.54 -9.06 13.25
CA ASP A 263 -20.31 -7.83 13.32
C ASP A 263 -20.86 -7.41 11.95
N ALA A 264 -22.00 -6.71 11.96
CA ALA A 264 -22.50 -6.05 10.75
C ALA A 264 -21.53 -4.92 10.34
N PRO A 265 -21.30 -4.72 9.02
CA PRO A 265 -20.41 -3.66 8.55
C PRO A 265 -21.07 -2.29 8.73
N ASP A 266 -20.70 -1.59 9.79
CA ASP A 266 -21.15 -0.23 10.11
C ASP A 266 -19.94 0.72 10.13
N PRO A 267 -19.86 1.73 9.26
CA PRO A 267 -18.76 2.72 9.27
C PRO A 267 -18.56 3.38 10.65
N GLY A 268 -19.63 3.73 11.37
CA GLY A 268 -19.53 4.31 12.71
C GLY A 268 -18.92 3.34 13.74
N LEU A 269 -19.10 2.02 13.58
CA LEU A 269 -18.37 1.04 14.37
C LEU A 269 -16.87 1.09 14.05
N GLY A 270 -16.51 1.23 12.77
CA GLY A 270 -15.12 1.33 12.33
C GLY A 270 -14.44 2.57 12.91
N GLU A 271 -15.07 3.73 12.83
CA GLU A 271 -14.59 4.98 13.45
C GLU A 271 -14.41 4.81 14.97
N ALA A 272 -15.40 4.26 15.67
CA ALA A 272 -15.31 4.03 17.11
C ALA A 272 -14.16 3.09 17.51
N VAL A 273 -13.83 2.08 16.70
CA VAL A 273 -12.65 1.24 16.90
C VAL A 273 -11.38 2.07 16.78
N GLU A 274 -11.21 2.84 15.71
CA GLU A 274 -10.03 3.67 15.49
C GLU A 274 -9.84 4.70 16.61
N ASP A 275 -10.88 5.43 16.97
CA ASP A 275 -10.86 6.42 18.06
C ASP A 275 -10.47 5.80 19.40
N SER A 276 -11.01 4.61 19.73
CA SER A 276 -10.67 3.89 20.96
C SER A 276 -9.20 3.46 21.01
N ARG A 277 -8.55 3.34 19.86
CA ARG A 277 -7.12 3.00 19.70
C ARG A 277 -6.24 4.23 19.60
N GLY A 278 -6.80 5.42 19.58
CA GLY A 278 -6.09 6.70 19.57
C GLY A 278 -5.74 7.20 18.17
N ALA A 279 -6.57 6.88 17.19
CA ALA A 279 -6.45 7.45 15.85
C ALA A 279 -6.55 8.99 15.90
N PRO A 280 -5.77 9.72 15.11
CA PRO A 280 -5.97 11.15 14.94
C PRO A 280 -7.27 11.44 14.20
N GLY A 281 -7.89 12.58 14.47
CA GLY A 281 -9.01 13.07 13.66
C GLY A 281 -8.57 13.37 12.24
N THR A 282 -9.51 13.29 11.29
CA THR A 282 -9.23 13.68 9.91
C THR A 282 -9.05 15.19 9.79
N PRO A 283 -8.07 15.69 9.01
CA PRO A 283 -7.85 17.15 8.85
C PRO A 283 -8.96 17.85 8.05
N GLY A 284 -9.74 17.11 7.29
CA GLY A 284 -10.73 17.66 6.34
C GLY A 284 -10.18 17.78 4.92
N TRP A 285 -11.06 18.13 3.98
CA TRP A 285 -10.72 18.48 2.60
C TRP A 285 -10.81 20.01 2.44
N ASP A 286 -9.89 20.79 3.01
CA ASP A 286 -9.86 22.26 2.87
C ASP A 286 -8.95 22.69 1.70
#